data_280c0416d6c5947c688cb368da599680
#
_entry.id   280c0416d6c5947c688cb368da599680
#
_cell.length_a   1.000
_cell.length_b   1.000
_cell.length_c   1.000
_cell.angle_alpha   90.00
_cell.angle_beta   90.00
_cell.angle_gamma   90.00
#
_symmetry.space_group_name_H-M   'P 1'
#
loop_
_entity.id
_entity.type
_entity.pdbx_description
1 polymer ?
#
loop_
_entity_poly.entity_id
_entity_poly.type
_entity_poly.pdbx_seq_one_letter_code
_entity_poly.pdbx_strand_id
1 'polypeptide(L)'
;MQDAKAAVRRVLIIVQNLPVPFDRRVWLEATTLARAGYRVSVICPKMKGFNATREILEDVEILRYPLPIEAQGTLGFIAEFAWCFVMAAALSFRVALFGRGFHVLHICNPPETYWPLAAFWQLFGKVFLFDHHDLSPEMYAAKFGRESGLLHRALLLMERLTFRCAQLVITTNESHRRIAIERGGKDPAQVHVVRSGPDLSRFTQHPRSAEFAHGKPFLIAYLGEICRQDGVEHLVRAMRILRDDFGRRDVHCVLMGGGPHQKAVARYAAEIGVEDCCTFTGRVSDEMLCRVLSSADLGVDPGPKTAWSDQSTMNKIVE
;
A
#
# COMPACT_ATOMS: atom_id res chain seq x y z
N MET A 1 -5.43 -40.72 -23.45
CA MET A 1 -6.11 -39.43 -23.29
C MET A 1 -5.02 -38.38 -23.15
N GLN A 2 -4.81 -37.60 -24.19
CA GLN A 2 -3.79 -36.54 -24.21
C GLN A 2 -4.27 -35.41 -23.29
N ASP A 3 -3.51 -35.13 -22.22
CA ASP A 3 -3.64 -33.89 -21.46
C ASP A 3 -3.43 -32.72 -22.41
N ALA A 4 -4.49 -32.05 -22.78
CA ALA A 4 -4.41 -30.76 -23.45
C ALA A 4 -3.68 -29.81 -22.47
N LYS A 5 -2.40 -29.49 -22.73
CA LYS A 5 -1.66 -28.47 -21.99
C LYS A 5 -2.52 -27.23 -21.93
N ALA A 6 -3.16 -26.98 -20.79
CA ALA A 6 -3.93 -25.76 -20.59
C ALA A 6 -3.04 -24.57 -20.95
N ALA A 7 -3.51 -23.72 -21.88
CA ALA A 7 -2.73 -22.59 -22.33
C ALA A 7 -2.38 -21.71 -21.12
N VAL A 8 -1.10 -21.46 -20.90
CA VAL A 8 -0.60 -20.67 -19.76
C VAL A 8 -1.28 -19.30 -19.76
N ARG A 9 -2.06 -19.03 -18.72
CA ARG A 9 -2.72 -17.74 -18.56
C ARG A 9 -1.68 -16.67 -18.24
N ARG A 10 -1.91 -15.47 -18.74
CA ARG A 10 -0.95 -14.35 -18.66
C ARG A 10 -1.64 -13.14 -18.04
N VAL A 11 -0.99 -12.54 -17.05
CA VAL A 11 -1.51 -11.39 -16.30
C VAL A 11 -0.55 -10.22 -16.44
N LEU A 12 -1.09 -9.05 -16.74
CA LEU A 12 -0.38 -7.78 -16.68
C LEU A 12 -0.92 -7.00 -15.49
N ILE A 13 -0.05 -6.69 -14.52
CA ILE A 13 -0.36 -5.87 -13.36
C ILE A 13 0.16 -4.46 -13.62
N ILE A 14 -0.64 -3.43 -13.34
CA ILE A 14 -0.23 -2.03 -13.37
C ILE A 14 -0.40 -1.44 -11.97
N VAL A 15 0.67 -0.93 -11.41
CA VAL A 15 0.71 -0.19 -10.15
C VAL A 15 1.49 1.09 -10.33
N GLN A 16 0.92 2.23 -9.92
CA GLN A 16 1.56 3.54 -10.07
C GLN A 16 2.18 4.05 -8.78
N ASN A 17 1.61 3.69 -7.65
CA ASN A 17 1.94 4.31 -6.37
C ASN A 17 3.37 3.97 -5.89
N LEU A 18 3.76 2.70 -6.04
CA LEU A 18 5.06 2.19 -5.57
C LEU A 18 5.64 1.19 -6.58
N PRO A 19 6.97 1.04 -6.64
CA PRO A 19 7.60 0.00 -7.43
C PRO A 19 7.48 -1.37 -6.75
N VAL A 20 7.46 -2.45 -7.53
CA VAL A 20 7.66 -3.79 -6.99
C VAL A 20 9.17 -4.15 -7.01
N PRO A 21 9.66 -4.92 -6.04
CA PRO A 21 8.99 -5.61 -4.92
C PRO A 21 8.73 -4.75 -3.67
N PHE A 22 8.93 -3.41 -3.74
CA PHE A 22 8.73 -2.52 -2.60
C PHE A 22 7.26 -2.46 -2.15
N ASP A 23 6.32 -2.45 -3.11
CA ASP A 23 4.90 -2.66 -2.84
C ASP A 23 4.67 -4.13 -2.46
N ARG A 24 4.52 -4.38 -1.17
CA ARG A 24 4.42 -5.75 -0.63
C ARG A 24 3.16 -6.46 -1.08
N ARG A 25 2.03 -5.74 -1.18
CA ARG A 25 0.76 -6.33 -1.62
C ARG A 25 0.86 -6.80 -3.06
N VAL A 26 1.21 -5.90 -3.96
CA VAL A 26 1.31 -6.21 -5.39
C VAL A 26 2.39 -7.25 -5.65
N TRP A 27 3.48 -7.23 -4.89
CA TRP A 27 4.53 -8.24 -5.00
C TRP A 27 4.05 -9.64 -4.58
N LEU A 28 3.33 -9.74 -3.47
CA LEU A 28 2.75 -11.00 -3.00
C LEU A 28 1.73 -11.55 -4.00
N GLU A 29 0.88 -10.72 -4.57
CA GLU A 29 -0.07 -11.11 -5.62
C GLU A 29 0.66 -11.61 -6.87
N ALA A 30 1.65 -10.87 -7.36
CA ALA A 30 2.42 -11.23 -8.54
C ALA A 30 3.16 -12.56 -8.38
N THR A 31 3.85 -12.75 -7.26
CA THR A 31 4.61 -14.00 -6.98
C THR A 31 3.68 -15.18 -6.71
N THR A 32 2.54 -14.97 -6.05
CA THR A 32 1.53 -16.00 -5.85
C THR A 32 0.95 -16.48 -7.18
N LEU A 33 0.63 -15.56 -8.09
CA LEU A 33 0.19 -15.91 -9.44
C LEU A 33 1.27 -16.64 -10.22
N ALA A 34 2.54 -16.20 -10.14
CA ALA A 34 3.66 -16.86 -10.80
C ALA A 34 3.84 -18.31 -10.28
N ARG A 35 3.82 -18.51 -8.95
CA ARG A 35 3.87 -19.84 -8.32
C ARG A 35 2.67 -20.73 -8.71
N ALA A 36 1.52 -20.13 -9.00
CA ALA A 36 0.34 -20.83 -9.52
C ALA A 36 0.41 -21.12 -11.05
N GLY A 37 1.55 -20.86 -11.70
CA GLY A 37 1.78 -21.16 -13.11
C GLY A 37 1.32 -20.10 -14.10
N TYR A 38 0.93 -18.92 -13.63
CA TYR A 38 0.65 -17.78 -14.50
C TYR A 38 1.95 -17.11 -14.98
N ARG A 39 1.96 -16.58 -16.19
CA ARG A 39 3.02 -15.65 -16.62
C ARG A 39 2.62 -14.24 -16.21
N VAL A 40 3.39 -13.64 -15.32
CA VAL A 40 3.09 -12.32 -14.76
C VAL A 40 4.08 -11.30 -15.29
N SER A 41 3.56 -10.15 -15.74
CA SER A 41 4.34 -8.94 -16.01
C SER A 41 3.79 -7.80 -15.15
N VAL A 42 4.66 -6.99 -14.56
CA VAL A 42 4.28 -5.84 -13.73
C VAL A 42 4.85 -4.56 -14.34
N ILE A 43 4.00 -3.53 -14.48
CA ILE A 43 4.40 -2.18 -14.89
C ILE A 43 4.31 -1.28 -13.66
N CYS A 44 5.41 -0.60 -13.31
CA CYS A 44 5.49 0.30 -12.16
C CYS A 44 6.51 1.43 -12.39
N PRO A 45 6.55 2.48 -11.57
CA PRO A 45 7.54 3.55 -11.68
C PRO A 45 8.91 3.12 -11.16
N LYS A 46 9.96 3.84 -11.60
CA LYS A 46 11.29 3.83 -10.99
C LYS A 46 11.30 4.74 -9.78
N MET A 47 11.47 4.21 -8.59
CA MET A 47 11.62 4.97 -7.35
C MET A 47 12.15 4.08 -6.21
N LYS A 48 12.45 4.67 -5.07
CA LYS A 48 12.90 3.94 -3.86
C LYS A 48 14.13 3.04 -4.10
N GLY A 49 15.02 3.43 -5.03
CA GLY A 49 16.23 2.66 -5.37
C GLY A 49 16.05 1.60 -6.47
N PHE A 50 14.82 1.33 -6.92
CA PHE A 50 14.53 0.37 -7.98
C PHE A 50 14.61 1.04 -9.35
N ASN A 51 15.82 1.06 -9.95
CA ASN A 51 16.14 1.83 -11.16
C ASN A 51 16.23 1.00 -12.45
N ALA A 52 16.29 -0.34 -12.34
CA ALA A 52 16.33 -1.21 -13.51
C ALA A 52 15.07 -1.04 -14.36
N THR A 53 15.24 -0.77 -15.66
CA THR A 53 14.09 -0.57 -16.59
C THR A 53 13.32 -1.87 -16.82
N ARG A 54 14.04 -3.00 -16.78
CA ARG A 54 13.48 -4.35 -16.92
C ARG A 54 14.29 -5.31 -16.09
N GLU A 55 13.61 -6.16 -15.34
CA GLU A 55 14.24 -7.29 -14.63
C GLU A 55 13.24 -8.43 -14.49
N ILE A 56 13.72 -9.61 -14.14
CA ILE A 56 12.91 -10.77 -13.81
C ILE A 56 13.31 -11.21 -12.40
N LEU A 57 12.36 -11.22 -11.49
CA LEU A 57 12.54 -11.68 -10.11
C LEU A 57 11.42 -12.69 -9.79
N GLU A 58 11.75 -13.82 -9.21
CA GLU A 58 10.80 -14.89 -8.86
C GLU A 58 9.79 -15.20 -10.00
N ASP A 59 10.28 -15.33 -11.25
CA ASP A 59 9.49 -15.54 -12.47
C ASP A 59 8.52 -14.42 -12.87
N VAL A 60 8.51 -13.31 -12.14
CA VAL A 60 7.76 -12.09 -12.48
C VAL A 60 8.63 -11.17 -13.34
N GLU A 61 8.12 -10.78 -14.51
CA GLU A 61 8.74 -9.76 -15.35
C GLU A 61 8.33 -8.37 -14.89
N ILE A 62 9.28 -7.52 -14.54
CA ILE A 62 9.05 -6.16 -14.06
C ILE A 62 9.54 -5.18 -15.12
N LEU A 63 8.66 -4.27 -15.51
CA LEU A 63 8.94 -3.18 -16.45
C LEU A 63 8.74 -1.85 -15.73
N ARG A 64 9.82 -1.06 -15.56
CA ARG A 64 9.74 0.22 -14.84
C ARG A 64 9.95 1.40 -15.79
N TYR A 65 9.10 2.41 -15.64
CA TYR A 65 9.22 3.68 -16.34
C TYR A 65 9.82 4.76 -15.44
N PRO A 66 10.53 5.77 -16.00
CA PRO A 66 11.05 6.87 -15.21
C PRO A 66 9.91 7.76 -14.71
N LEU A 67 10.06 8.28 -13.49
CA LEU A 67 9.18 9.28 -12.89
C LEU A 67 9.96 10.59 -12.74
N PRO A 68 9.99 11.45 -13.77
CA PRO A 68 10.80 12.66 -13.78
C PRO A 68 10.16 13.83 -13.01
N ILE A 69 8.89 13.66 -12.62
CA ILE A 69 8.08 14.71 -11.99
C ILE A 69 7.77 14.27 -10.57
N GLU A 70 8.27 14.99 -9.57
CA GLU A 70 7.75 14.91 -8.20
C GLU A 70 6.59 15.89 -8.07
N ALA A 71 5.39 15.37 -7.83
CA ALA A 71 4.18 16.17 -7.79
C ALA A 71 4.21 17.19 -6.63
N GLN A 72 4.16 18.47 -6.99
CA GLN A 72 3.94 19.56 -6.04
C GLN A 72 2.67 20.30 -6.43
N GLY A 73 1.71 20.34 -5.50
CA GLY A 73 0.40 20.96 -5.75
C GLY A 73 -0.45 20.23 -6.79
N THR A 74 -1.65 20.75 -7.03
CA THR A 74 -2.68 20.07 -7.86
C THR A 74 -2.24 19.87 -9.32
N LEU A 75 -1.58 20.87 -9.93
CA LEU A 75 -1.11 20.78 -11.31
C LEU A 75 0.03 19.75 -11.46
N GLY A 76 0.93 19.68 -10.47
CA GLY A 76 1.98 18.67 -10.43
C GLY A 76 1.41 17.24 -10.39
N PHE A 77 0.39 16.99 -9.58
CA PHE A 77 -0.30 15.68 -9.53
C PHE A 77 -0.97 15.33 -10.86
N ILE A 78 -1.63 16.30 -11.52
CA ILE A 78 -2.24 16.06 -12.83
C ILE A 78 -1.18 15.69 -13.87
N ALA A 79 -0.06 16.42 -13.91
CA ALA A 79 1.03 16.15 -14.83
C ALA A 79 1.69 14.77 -14.56
N GLU A 80 1.91 14.41 -13.31
CA GLU A 80 2.43 13.11 -12.91
C GLU A 80 1.49 11.98 -13.33
N PHE A 81 0.19 12.10 -13.04
CA PHE A 81 -0.78 11.08 -13.41
C PHE A 81 -0.92 10.92 -14.92
N ALA A 82 -0.90 12.03 -15.68
CA ALA A 82 -0.90 11.98 -17.14
C ALA A 82 0.35 11.28 -17.69
N TRP A 83 1.52 11.60 -17.14
CA TRP A 83 2.78 10.93 -17.50
C TRP A 83 2.73 9.43 -17.21
N CYS A 84 2.34 9.05 -16.00
CA CYS A 84 2.24 7.65 -15.60
C CYS A 84 1.24 6.88 -16.48
N PHE A 85 0.09 7.49 -16.80
CA PHE A 85 -0.88 6.90 -17.70
C PHE A 85 -0.29 6.64 -19.09
N VAL A 86 0.39 7.62 -19.69
CA VAL A 86 1.03 7.47 -21.02
C VAL A 86 2.10 6.38 -20.99
N MET A 87 2.94 6.36 -19.95
CA MET A 87 3.98 5.35 -19.81
C MET A 87 3.42 3.94 -19.59
N ALA A 88 2.40 3.80 -18.74
CA ALA A 88 1.73 2.53 -18.52
C ALA A 88 1.02 2.03 -19.78
N ALA A 89 0.37 2.93 -20.53
CA ALA A 89 -0.23 2.60 -21.83
C ALA A 89 0.84 2.11 -22.81
N ALA A 90 1.91 2.88 -23.03
CA ALA A 90 3.00 2.51 -23.95
C ALA A 90 3.63 1.15 -23.59
N LEU A 91 3.89 0.90 -22.29
CA LEU A 91 4.44 -0.37 -21.83
C LEU A 91 3.41 -1.51 -21.96
N SER A 92 2.11 -1.27 -21.77
CA SER A 92 1.08 -2.29 -21.99
C SER A 92 1.01 -2.72 -23.44
N PHE A 93 1.13 -1.78 -24.40
CA PHE A 93 1.26 -2.08 -25.84
C PHE A 93 2.54 -2.88 -26.13
N ARG A 94 3.67 -2.48 -25.51
CA ARG A 94 4.92 -3.25 -25.66
C ARG A 94 4.77 -4.69 -25.17
N VAL A 95 4.14 -4.90 -23.99
CA VAL A 95 3.87 -6.26 -23.47
C VAL A 95 2.94 -7.04 -24.40
N ALA A 96 1.91 -6.40 -24.93
CA ALA A 96 0.93 -7.04 -25.80
C ALA A 96 1.52 -7.48 -27.15
N LEU A 97 2.33 -6.62 -27.77
CA LEU A 97 2.79 -6.79 -29.15
C LEU A 97 4.18 -7.45 -29.25
N PHE A 98 5.07 -7.13 -28.35
CA PHE A 98 6.48 -7.54 -28.39
C PHE A 98 6.94 -8.33 -27.18
N GLY A 99 6.10 -8.50 -26.16
CA GLY A 99 6.40 -9.17 -24.91
C GLY A 99 5.66 -10.49 -24.76
N ARG A 100 5.37 -10.81 -23.49
CA ARG A 100 4.66 -12.04 -23.12
C ARG A 100 3.17 -12.05 -23.51
N GLY A 101 2.61 -10.86 -23.83
CA GLY A 101 1.16 -10.65 -23.96
C GLY A 101 0.44 -10.81 -22.63
N PHE A 102 -0.87 -10.57 -22.60
CA PHE A 102 -1.70 -10.80 -21.42
C PHE A 102 -3.15 -11.11 -21.80
N HIS A 103 -3.86 -11.80 -20.92
CA HIS A 103 -5.29 -12.08 -20.98
C HIS A 103 -6.05 -11.25 -19.95
N VAL A 104 -5.44 -11.03 -18.79
CA VAL A 104 -5.98 -10.25 -17.68
C VAL A 104 -5.14 -8.99 -17.53
N LEU A 105 -5.80 -7.85 -17.44
CA LEU A 105 -5.25 -6.57 -17.04
C LEU A 105 -5.69 -6.33 -15.60
N HIS A 106 -4.74 -6.39 -14.66
CA HIS A 106 -4.95 -6.17 -13.25
C HIS A 106 -4.42 -4.78 -12.91
N ILE A 107 -5.28 -3.87 -12.48
CA ILE A 107 -4.90 -2.50 -12.14
C ILE A 107 -5.18 -2.25 -10.68
N CYS A 108 -4.13 -1.78 -9.98
CA CYS A 108 -4.17 -1.41 -8.58
C CYS A 108 -4.43 0.08 -8.42
N ASN A 109 -5.26 0.47 -7.49
CA ASN A 109 -5.41 1.87 -7.08
C ASN A 109 -4.44 2.21 -5.92
N PRO A 110 -4.20 3.49 -5.58
CA PRO A 110 -4.47 4.66 -6.41
C PRO A 110 -3.52 4.78 -7.62
N PRO A 111 -3.92 5.49 -8.68
CA PRO A 111 -5.16 6.22 -8.90
C PRO A 111 -6.21 5.42 -9.68
N GLU A 112 -7.46 5.85 -9.63
CA GLU A 112 -8.58 5.31 -10.41
C GLU A 112 -8.67 5.87 -11.82
N THR A 113 -7.56 6.28 -12.42
CA THR A 113 -7.53 6.96 -13.74
C THR A 113 -7.30 6.02 -14.92
N TYR A 114 -7.07 4.73 -14.69
CA TYR A 114 -6.69 3.77 -15.73
C TYR A 114 -7.88 3.07 -16.42
N TRP A 115 -9.11 3.37 -16.04
CA TRP A 115 -10.29 2.76 -16.69
C TRP A 115 -10.36 2.99 -18.21
N PRO A 116 -9.88 4.12 -18.81
CA PRO A 116 -9.91 4.26 -20.27
C PRO A 116 -8.95 3.27 -20.96
N LEU A 117 -7.78 3.02 -20.35
CA LEU A 117 -6.84 2.01 -20.85
C LEU A 117 -7.42 0.60 -20.74
N ALA A 118 -8.11 0.32 -19.63
CA ALA A 118 -8.79 -0.96 -19.44
C ALA A 118 -9.91 -1.14 -20.45
N ALA A 119 -10.77 -0.13 -20.66
CA ALA A 119 -11.83 -0.16 -21.66
C ALA A 119 -11.28 -0.39 -23.09
N PHE A 120 -10.14 0.24 -23.42
CA PHE A 120 -9.47 -0.01 -24.69
C PHE A 120 -9.06 -1.49 -24.83
N TRP A 121 -8.40 -2.07 -23.82
CA TRP A 121 -7.95 -3.45 -23.89
C TRP A 121 -9.10 -4.47 -23.87
N GLN A 122 -10.25 -4.12 -23.30
CA GLN A 122 -11.46 -4.95 -23.36
C GLN A 122 -11.99 -5.12 -24.77
N LEU A 123 -11.82 -4.13 -25.67
CA LEU A 123 -12.14 -4.26 -27.09
C LEU A 123 -11.34 -5.39 -27.78
N PHE A 124 -10.20 -5.75 -27.19
CA PHE A 124 -9.36 -6.86 -27.65
C PHE A 124 -9.53 -8.13 -26.80
N GLY A 125 -10.66 -8.27 -26.12
CA GLY A 125 -11.00 -9.45 -25.33
C GLY A 125 -10.17 -9.65 -24.05
N LYS A 126 -9.54 -8.58 -23.52
CA LYS A 126 -8.85 -8.66 -22.24
C LYS A 126 -9.84 -8.48 -21.08
N VAL A 127 -9.62 -9.21 -20.00
CA VAL A 127 -10.41 -9.09 -18.77
C VAL A 127 -9.78 -8.01 -17.91
N PHE A 128 -10.56 -7.06 -17.44
CA PHE A 128 -10.11 -6.06 -16.46
C PHE A 128 -10.46 -6.49 -15.04
N LEU A 129 -9.44 -6.68 -14.22
CA LEU A 129 -9.53 -6.89 -12.78
C LEU A 129 -9.05 -5.62 -12.08
N PHE A 130 -9.91 -5.05 -11.24
CA PHE A 130 -9.59 -3.87 -10.43
C PHE A 130 -9.25 -4.28 -9.00
N ASP A 131 -8.04 -3.97 -8.55
CA ASP A 131 -7.63 -4.11 -7.15
C ASP A 131 -7.91 -2.80 -6.42
N HIS A 132 -9.02 -2.77 -5.71
CA HIS A 132 -9.48 -1.64 -4.92
C HIS A 132 -9.02 -1.82 -3.47
N HIS A 133 -7.79 -1.41 -3.19
CA HIS A 133 -7.17 -1.58 -1.87
C HIS A 133 -7.04 -0.27 -1.08
N ASP A 134 -7.24 0.87 -1.72
CA ASP A 134 -7.26 2.19 -1.08
C ASP A 134 -8.59 2.92 -1.36
N LEU A 135 -9.03 3.72 -0.40
CA LEU A 135 -10.21 4.57 -0.51
C LEU A 135 -9.78 6.00 -0.85
N SER A 136 -9.46 6.26 -2.11
CA SER A 136 -8.93 7.56 -2.56
C SER A 136 -9.80 8.77 -2.17
N PRO A 137 -11.14 8.74 -2.27
CA PRO A 137 -11.99 9.84 -1.80
C PRO A 137 -11.87 10.10 -0.31
N GLU A 138 -11.90 9.05 0.53
CA GLU A 138 -11.81 9.13 1.98
C GLU A 138 -10.40 9.53 2.43
N MET A 139 -9.37 9.00 1.77
CA MET A 139 -7.97 9.37 2.02
C MET A 139 -7.73 10.86 1.70
N TYR A 140 -8.30 11.35 0.59
CA TYR A 140 -8.26 12.77 0.24
C TYR A 140 -8.93 13.62 1.34
N ALA A 141 -10.11 13.22 1.79
CA ALA A 141 -10.83 13.90 2.86
C ALA A 141 -10.03 13.92 4.17
N ALA A 142 -9.44 12.80 4.57
CA ALA A 142 -8.60 12.69 5.77
C ALA A 142 -7.34 13.56 5.68
N LYS A 143 -6.69 13.60 4.50
CA LYS A 143 -5.44 14.33 4.30
C LYS A 143 -5.63 15.85 4.23
N PHE A 144 -6.72 16.31 3.61
CA PHE A 144 -6.95 17.73 3.32
C PHE A 144 -8.09 18.35 4.14
N GLY A 145 -8.79 17.57 4.98
CA GLY A 145 -9.93 18.03 5.77
C GLY A 145 -11.12 18.49 4.91
N ARG A 146 -11.30 17.94 3.72
CA ARG A 146 -12.32 18.36 2.74
C ARG A 146 -13.11 17.16 2.24
N GLU A 147 -14.29 16.96 2.80
CA GLU A 147 -15.25 15.92 2.38
C GLU A 147 -16.13 16.34 1.19
N SER A 148 -15.90 17.49 0.61
CA SER A 148 -16.68 18.07 -0.47
C SER A 148 -15.82 18.92 -1.41
N GLY A 149 -16.35 19.24 -2.60
CA GLY A 149 -15.69 20.05 -3.60
C GLY A 149 -15.50 19.32 -4.93
N LEU A 150 -15.02 20.05 -5.94
CA LEU A 150 -14.87 19.51 -7.30
C LEU A 150 -13.91 18.32 -7.36
N LEU A 151 -12.80 18.39 -6.64
CA LEU A 151 -11.80 17.32 -6.67
C LEU A 151 -12.32 16.04 -5.99
N HIS A 152 -12.98 16.17 -4.83
CA HIS A 152 -13.62 15.01 -4.17
C HIS A 152 -14.68 14.35 -5.08
N ARG A 153 -15.51 15.17 -5.74
CA ARG A 153 -16.49 14.66 -6.73
C ARG A 153 -15.84 13.99 -7.94
N ALA A 154 -14.69 14.53 -8.39
CA ALA A 154 -13.92 13.92 -9.47
C ALA A 154 -13.34 12.55 -9.05
N LEU A 155 -12.82 12.41 -7.83
CA LEU A 155 -12.35 11.13 -7.30
C LEU A 155 -13.48 10.09 -7.24
N LEU A 156 -14.65 10.46 -6.70
CA LEU A 156 -15.83 9.59 -6.68
C LEU A 156 -16.29 9.19 -8.09
N LEU A 157 -16.22 10.11 -9.06
CA LEU A 157 -16.55 9.80 -10.45
C LEU A 157 -15.54 8.82 -11.06
N MET A 158 -14.23 9.05 -10.87
CA MET A 158 -13.19 8.15 -11.38
C MET A 158 -13.31 6.76 -10.77
N GLU A 159 -13.53 6.67 -9.46
CA GLU A 159 -13.79 5.40 -8.77
C GLU A 159 -15.00 4.68 -9.38
N ARG A 160 -16.12 5.39 -9.56
CA ARG A 160 -17.35 4.82 -10.14
C ARG A 160 -17.15 4.34 -11.58
N LEU A 161 -16.43 5.10 -12.41
CA LEU A 161 -16.12 4.70 -13.79
C LEU A 161 -15.22 3.47 -13.81
N THR A 162 -14.24 3.38 -12.90
CA THR A 162 -13.37 2.21 -12.78
C THR A 162 -14.15 0.98 -12.37
N PHE A 163 -15.02 1.05 -11.36
CA PHE A 163 -15.90 -0.05 -10.99
C PHE A 163 -16.80 -0.49 -12.14
N ARG A 164 -17.41 0.44 -12.87
CA ARG A 164 -18.28 0.11 -14.02
C ARG A 164 -17.51 -0.59 -15.13
N CYS A 165 -16.27 -0.22 -15.37
CA CYS A 165 -15.42 -0.82 -16.39
C CYS A 165 -14.92 -2.21 -15.98
N ALA A 166 -14.64 -2.45 -14.71
CA ALA A 166 -14.07 -3.71 -14.23
C ALA A 166 -15.04 -4.89 -14.34
N GLN A 167 -14.60 -6.05 -14.85
CA GLN A 167 -15.35 -7.29 -14.79
C GLN A 167 -15.24 -7.97 -13.44
N LEU A 168 -14.08 -7.88 -12.80
CA LEU A 168 -13.83 -8.41 -11.46
C LEU A 168 -13.21 -7.33 -10.59
N VAL A 169 -13.52 -7.38 -9.31
CA VAL A 169 -12.95 -6.49 -8.30
C VAL A 169 -12.40 -7.34 -7.17
N ILE A 170 -11.18 -7.03 -6.72
CA ILE A 170 -10.66 -7.52 -5.46
C ILE A 170 -10.51 -6.37 -4.48
N THR A 171 -10.71 -6.66 -3.21
CA THR A 171 -10.67 -5.66 -2.12
C THR A 171 -9.93 -6.22 -0.92
N THR A 172 -9.42 -5.35 -0.05
CA THR A 172 -8.64 -5.78 1.13
C THR A 172 -9.48 -6.33 2.27
N ASN A 173 -10.75 -5.91 2.38
CA ASN A 173 -11.63 -6.28 3.48
C ASN A 173 -13.12 -6.16 3.11
N GLU A 174 -14.01 -6.56 4.01
CA GLU A 174 -15.46 -6.50 3.79
C GLU A 174 -16.01 -5.08 3.73
N SER A 175 -15.37 -4.10 4.36
CA SER A 175 -15.78 -2.68 4.26
C SER A 175 -15.55 -2.14 2.85
N HIS A 176 -14.36 -2.40 2.28
CA HIS A 176 -14.06 -2.05 0.88
C HIS A 176 -14.97 -2.83 -0.09
N ARG A 177 -15.25 -4.11 0.19
CA ARG A 177 -16.20 -4.90 -0.59
C ARG A 177 -17.59 -4.26 -0.61
N ARG A 178 -18.08 -3.82 0.54
CA ARG A 178 -19.36 -3.12 0.66
C ARG A 178 -19.39 -1.83 -0.17
N ILE A 179 -18.32 -1.04 -0.14
CA ILE A 179 -18.17 0.16 -0.97
C ILE A 179 -18.24 -0.17 -2.45
N ALA A 180 -17.55 -1.22 -2.90
CA ALA A 180 -17.60 -1.64 -4.29
C ALA A 180 -19.00 -2.04 -4.74
N ILE A 181 -19.79 -2.68 -3.86
CA ILE A 181 -21.17 -3.10 -4.13
C ILE A 181 -22.12 -1.90 -4.07
N GLU A 182 -22.15 -1.17 -2.96
CA GLU A 182 -23.15 -0.14 -2.70
C GLU A 182 -22.87 1.15 -3.47
N ARG A 183 -21.64 1.65 -3.42
CA ARG A 183 -21.24 2.89 -4.08
C ARG A 183 -20.80 2.66 -5.53
N GLY A 184 -20.06 1.58 -5.77
CA GLY A 184 -19.57 1.21 -7.09
C GLY A 184 -20.62 0.54 -7.97
N GLY A 185 -21.71 0.03 -7.40
CA GLY A 185 -22.79 -0.65 -8.13
C GLY A 185 -22.36 -2.01 -8.72
N LYS A 186 -21.40 -2.69 -8.07
CA LYS A 186 -20.91 -4.00 -8.50
C LYS A 186 -21.82 -5.12 -8.05
N ASP A 187 -21.95 -6.15 -8.90
CA ASP A 187 -22.56 -7.41 -8.50
C ASP A 187 -21.70 -8.06 -7.38
N PRO A 188 -22.29 -8.47 -6.23
CA PRO A 188 -21.58 -9.14 -5.15
C PRO A 188 -20.78 -10.37 -5.61
N ALA A 189 -21.22 -11.08 -6.65
CA ALA A 189 -20.53 -12.23 -7.23
C ALA A 189 -19.22 -11.85 -7.96
N GLN A 190 -19.05 -10.59 -8.31
CA GLN A 190 -17.88 -10.06 -9.01
C GLN A 190 -16.87 -9.39 -8.05
N VAL A 191 -17.15 -9.34 -6.75
CA VAL A 191 -16.30 -8.67 -5.75
C VAL A 191 -15.80 -9.67 -4.74
N HIS A 192 -14.48 -9.84 -4.67
CA HIS A 192 -13.83 -10.80 -3.81
C HIS A 192 -12.89 -10.12 -2.81
N VAL A 193 -12.86 -10.60 -1.57
CA VAL A 193 -11.92 -10.12 -0.57
C VAL A 193 -10.61 -10.88 -0.70
N VAL A 194 -9.54 -10.15 -1.00
CA VAL A 194 -8.16 -10.64 -1.00
C VAL A 194 -7.38 -9.80 0.00
N ARG A 195 -7.22 -10.32 1.21
CA ARG A 195 -6.57 -9.60 2.31
C ARG A 195 -5.09 -9.42 2.05
N SER A 196 -4.55 -8.28 2.47
CA SER A 196 -3.12 -8.15 2.68
C SER A 196 -2.75 -8.90 3.96
N GLY A 197 -1.60 -9.55 3.97
CA GLY A 197 -1.09 -10.26 5.13
C GLY A 197 0.42 -10.32 5.08
N PRO A 198 1.08 -10.64 6.22
CA PRO A 198 2.53 -10.80 6.25
C PRO A 198 2.96 -12.02 5.44
N ASP A 199 4.11 -11.90 4.81
CA ASP A 199 4.80 -13.06 4.26
C ASP A 199 5.48 -13.80 5.42
N LEU A 200 4.89 -14.91 5.86
CA LEU A 200 5.38 -15.69 7.00
C LEU A 200 6.78 -16.30 6.79
N SER A 201 7.29 -16.32 5.56
CA SER A 201 8.68 -16.71 5.31
C SER A 201 9.68 -15.61 5.69
N ARG A 202 9.23 -14.36 5.77
CA ARG A 202 10.03 -13.18 6.13
C ARG A 202 9.83 -12.77 7.59
N PHE A 203 8.64 -12.98 8.15
CA PHE A 203 8.32 -12.65 9.54
C PHE A 203 8.62 -13.86 10.44
N THR A 204 9.81 -13.83 11.04
CA THR A 204 10.28 -14.89 11.94
C THR A 204 10.30 -14.40 13.38
N GLN A 205 9.91 -15.27 14.30
CA GLN A 205 10.01 -14.97 15.72
C GLN A 205 11.47 -15.06 16.18
N HIS A 206 11.89 -14.08 16.95
CA HIS A 206 13.24 -14.00 17.55
C HIS A 206 13.16 -14.03 19.08
N PRO A 207 14.23 -14.45 19.76
CA PRO A 207 14.33 -14.28 21.22
C PRO A 207 14.20 -12.80 21.60
N ARG A 208 13.51 -12.54 22.72
CA ARG A 208 13.37 -11.19 23.27
C ARG A 208 14.75 -10.58 23.54
N SER A 209 14.97 -9.36 23.12
CA SER A 209 16.17 -8.58 23.37
C SER A 209 15.85 -7.34 24.20
N ALA A 210 16.57 -7.15 25.30
CA ALA A 210 16.41 -5.98 26.17
C ALA A 210 17.00 -4.70 25.56
N GLU A 211 17.80 -4.81 24.51
CA GLU A 211 18.48 -3.65 23.88
C GLU A 211 17.47 -2.62 23.34
N PHE A 212 16.35 -3.08 22.78
CA PHE A 212 15.32 -2.19 22.20
C PHE A 212 14.50 -1.44 23.23
N ALA A 213 14.42 -1.98 24.44
CA ALA A 213 13.73 -1.35 25.57
C ALA A 213 14.62 -0.39 26.36
N HIS A 214 15.89 -0.19 25.97
CA HIS A 214 16.86 0.64 26.67
C HIS A 214 16.95 0.32 28.16
N GLY A 215 16.95 -0.98 28.51
CA GLY A 215 16.98 -1.47 29.88
C GLY A 215 15.67 -1.34 30.66
N LYS A 216 14.59 -0.88 30.02
CA LYS A 216 13.27 -0.82 30.65
C LYS A 216 12.52 -2.16 30.53
N PRO A 217 11.67 -2.52 31.52
CA PRO A 217 10.91 -3.77 31.50
C PRO A 217 9.93 -3.92 30.35
N PHE A 218 9.32 -2.81 29.87
CA PHE A 218 8.25 -2.84 28.89
C PHE A 218 8.62 -2.08 27.63
N LEU A 219 8.26 -2.69 26.48
CA LEU A 219 8.50 -2.14 25.14
C LEU A 219 7.18 -2.00 24.39
N ILE A 220 6.88 -0.78 23.96
CA ILE A 220 5.81 -0.50 23.00
C ILE A 220 6.44 -0.35 21.61
N ALA A 221 5.86 -0.97 20.60
CA ALA A 221 6.31 -0.84 19.22
C ALA A 221 5.24 -0.21 18.33
N TYR A 222 5.68 0.70 17.47
CA TYR A 222 4.92 1.21 16.33
C TYR A 222 5.66 0.81 15.05
N LEU A 223 4.89 0.35 14.06
CA LEU A 223 5.38 0.07 12.72
C LEU A 223 4.53 0.83 11.70
N GLY A 224 5.16 1.55 10.79
CA GLY A 224 4.45 2.15 9.66
C GLY A 224 5.06 3.43 9.14
N GLU A 225 4.44 3.99 8.12
CA GLU A 225 4.78 5.32 7.64
C GLU A 225 4.35 6.36 8.68
N ILE A 226 5.15 7.41 8.85
CA ILE A 226 4.85 8.50 9.80
C ILE A 226 4.37 9.69 8.98
N CYS A 227 3.07 9.68 8.65
CA CYS A 227 2.34 10.76 8.03
C CYS A 227 1.37 11.40 9.03
N ARG A 228 0.83 12.57 8.69
CA ARG A 228 -0.07 13.31 9.58
C ARG A 228 -1.36 12.53 9.91
N GLN A 229 -1.89 11.78 8.96
CA GLN A 229 -3.09 10.97 9.12
C GLN A 229 -2.90 9.74 10.00
N ASP A 230 -1.64 9.29 10.21
CA ASP A 230 -1.35 8.13 11.06
C ASP A 230 -1.39 8.45 12.56
N GLY A 231 -1.45 9.74 12.93
CA GLY A 231 -1.67 10.19 14.30
C GLY A 231 -0.58 9.77 15.31
N VAL A 232 0.66 9.62 14.85
CA VAL A 232 1.79 9.15 15.69
C VAL A 232 2.05 10.06 16.88
N GLU A 233 1.65 11.34 16.79
CA GLU A 233 1.69 12.29 17.90
C GLU A 233 0.82 11.83 19.10
N HIS A 234 -0.27 11.09 18.85
CA HIS A 234 -1.10 10.56 19.92
C HIS A 234 -0.35 9.50 20.73
N LEU A 235 0.48 8.66 20.08
CA LEU A 235 1.32 7.70 20.76
C LEU A 235 2.39 8.40 21.61
N VAL A 236 3.06 9.40 21.04
CA VAL A 236 4.06 10.21 21.77
C VAL A 236 3.41 10.92 22.97
N ARG A 237 2.21 11.47 22.80
CA ARG A 237 1.43 12.05 23.92
C ARG A 237 1.05 11.01 24.97
N ALA A 238 0.67 9.80 24.54
CA ALA A 238 0.36 8.71 25.47
C ALA A 238 1.58 8.31 26.31
N MET A 239 2.78 8.32 25.74
CA MET A 239 4.04 8.09 26.49
C MET A 239 4.24 9.13 27.60
N ARG A 240 3.93 10.41 27.32
CA ARG A 240 3.96 11.46 28.33
C ARG A 240 2.95 11.18 29.45
N ILE A 241 1.72 10.85 29.11
CA ILE A 241 0.64 10.54 30.09
C ILE A 241 1.05 9.34 30.95
N LEU A 242 1.59 8.27 30.35
CA LEU A 242 2.10 7.11 31.09
C LEU A 242 3.15 7.52 32.12
N ARG A 243 4.10 8.36 31.72
CA ARG A 243 5.19 8.79 32.58
C ARG A 243 4.73 9.75 33.68
N ASP A 244 3.97 10.79 33.34
CA ASP A 244 3.70 11.92 34.22
C ASP A 244 2.43 11.69 35.07
N ASP A 245 1.36 11.15 34.48
CA ASP A 245 0.06 10.99 35.16
C ASP A 245 -0.03 9.62 35.87
N PHE A 246 0.58 8.57 35.31
CA PHE A 246 0.55 7.22 35.85
C PHE A 246 1.87 6.79 36.52
N GLY A 247 2.90 7.63 36.52
CA GLY A 247 4.20 7.35 37.14
C GLY A 247 4.97 6.20 36.48
N ARG A 248 4.57 5.74 35.28
CA ARG A 248 5.17 4.62 34.56
C ARG A 248 6.43 5.07 33.79
N ARG A 249 7.57 4.94 34.46
CA ARG A 249 8.89 5.24 33.89
C ARG A 249 9.61 4.00 33.35
N ASP A 250 8.97 2.88 33.45
CA ASP A 250 9.46 1.54 33.11
C ASP A 250 9.07 1.11 31.68
N VAL A 251 8.57 2.03 30.86
CA VAL A 251 8.13 1.80 29.48
C VAL A 251 9.01 2.55 28.50
N HIS A 252 9.41 1.89 27.42
CA HIS A 252 10.06 2.51 26.26
C HIS A 252 9.21 2.31 25.01
N CYS A 253 9.28 3.24 24.05
CA CYS A 253 8.56 3.18 22.79
C CYS A 253 9.54 3.22 21.62
N VAL A 254 9.47 2.23 20.73
CA VAL A 254 10.22 2.22 19.46
C VAL A 254 9.27 2.46 18.30
N LEU A 255 9.57 3.52 17.52
CA LEU A 255 8.79 3.92 16.35
C LEU A 255 9.60 3.58 15.10
N MET A 256 9.20 2.49 14.44
CA MET A 256 9.85 1.98 13.23
C MET A 256 9.12 2.47 11.99
N GLY A 257 9.86 3.14 11.13
CA GLY A 257 9.37 3.67 9.87
C GLY A 257 9.79 5.12 9.65
N GLY A 258 9.56 5.60 8.45
CA GLY A 258 9.86 6.96 8.04
C GLY A 258 8.63 7.63 7.47
N GLY A 259 8.76 8.90 7.09
CA GLY A 259 7.69 9.63 6.46
C GLY A 259 7.86 11.14 6.57
N PRO A 260 7.07 11.91 5.83
CA PRO A 260 7.21 13.37 5.78
C PRO A 260 6.98 14.04 7.13
N HIS A 261 6.25 13.38 8.05
CA HIS A 261 5.91 13.95 9.36
C HIS A 261 6.85 13.50 10.50
N GLN A 262 7.77 12.56 10.25
CA GLN A 262 8.67 12.01 11.27
C GLN A 262 9.45 13.09 12.05
N LYS A 263 10.03 14.07 11.35
CA LYS A 263 10.79 15.16 11.99
C LYS A 263 9.92 16.03 12.91
N ALA A 264 8.67 16.26 12.54
CA ALA A 264 7.73 17.03 13.35
C ALA A 264 7.34 16.26 14.62
N VAL A 265 7.08 14.96 14.51
CA VAL A 265 6.75 14.09 15.66
C VAL A 265 7.94 13.97 16.62
N ALA A 266 9.16 13.81 16.11
CA ALA A 266 10.36 13.77 16.93
C ALA A 266 10.60 15.09 17.68
N ARG A 267 10.36 16.22 17.01
CA ARG A 267 10.41 17.55 17.65
C ARG A 267 9.35 17.66 18.75
N TYR A 268 8.13 17.23 18.47
CA TYR A 268 7.07 17.23 19.47
C TYR A 268 7.40 16.37 20.68
N ALA A 269 8.06 15.21 20.51
CA ALA A 269 8.54 14.39 21.62
C ALA A 269 9.53 15.15 22.52
N ALA A 270 10.45 15.91 21.93
CA ALA A 270 11.38 16.77 22.68
C ALA A 270 10.64 17.95 23.37
N GLU A 271 9.72 18.61 22.69
CA GLU A 271 8.93 19.72 23.25
C GLU A 271 8.11 19.31 24.49
N ILE A 272 7.58 18.09 24.51
CA ILE A 272 6.86 17.56 25.67
C ILE A 272 7.74 16.73 26.62
N GLY A 273 9.06 16.69 26.37
CA GLY A 273 10.08 16.11 27.24
C GLY A 273 10.04 14.59 27.35
N VAL A 274 9.69 13.85 26.29
CA VAL A 274 9.62 12.37 26.26
C VAL A 274 10.58 11.74 25.24
N GLU A 275 11.53 12.50 24.74
CA GLU A 275 12.54 12.00 23.78
C GLU A 275 13.38 10.85 24.34
N ASP A 276 13.58 10.81 25.66
CA ASP A 276 14.29 9.74 26.37
C ASP A 276 13.50 8.42 26.44
N CYS A 277 12.17 8.49 26.24
CA CYS A 277 11.28 7.34 26.25
C CYS A 277 10.90 6.85 24.84
N CYS A 278 11.33 7.56 23.80
CA CYS A 278 10.93 7.31 22.40
C CYS A 278 12.14 7.19 21.48
N THR A 279 12.27 6.07 20.78
CA THR A 279 13.29 5.87 19.75
C THR A 279 12.68 5.91 18.37
N PHE A 280 13.11 6.85 17.54
CA PHE A 280 12.71 6.95 16.13
C PHE A 280 13.78 6.30 15.24
N THR A 281 13.54 5.08 14.76
CA THR A 281 14.55 4.33 14.02
C THR A 281 14.65 4.74 12.55
N GLY A 282 13.62 5.41 12.02
CA GLY A 282 13.44 5.46 10.58
C GLY A 282 13.09 4.08 10.02
N ARG A 283 13.29 3.90 8.71
CA ARG A 283 13.06 2.60 8.07
C ARG A 283 14.13 1.59 8.49
N VAL A 284 13.69 0.41 8.89
CA VAL A 284 14.55 -0.69 9.32
C VAL A 284 14.50 -1.85 8.32
N SER A 285 15.46 -2.77 8.40
CA SER A 285 15.43 -4.04 7.68
C SER A 285 14.36 -4.97 8.26
N ASP A 286 13.93 -5.97 7.47
CA ASP A 286 12.95 -6.97 7.93
C ASP A 286 13.48 -7.75 9.15
N GLU A 287 14.77 -8.04 9.20
CA GLU A 287 15.42 -8.69 10.36
C GLU A 287 15.28 -7.84 11.63
N MET A 288 15.63 -6.57 11.53
CA MET A 288 15.51 -5.63 12.66
C MET A 288 14.05 -5.47 13.08
N LEU A 289 13.14 -5.38 12.12
CA LEU A 289 11.70 -5.33 12.34
C LEU A 289 11.24 -6.53 13.18
N CYS A 290 11.57 -7.77 12.72
CA CYS A 290 11.19 -8.99 13.41
C CYS A 290 11.77 -9.06 14.83
N ARG A 291 13.01 -8.64 15.03
CA ARG A 291 13.65 -8.59 16.36
C ARG A 291 12.97 -7.63 17.32
N VAL A 292 12.62 -6.42 16.85
CA VAL A 292 11.90 -5.43 17.67
C VAL A 292 10.50 -5.92 18.00
N LEU A 293 9.72 -6.38 17.01
CA LEU A 293 8.35 -6.88 17.23
C LEU A 293 8.34 -8.09 18.17
N SER A 294 9.29 -9.03 18.02
CA SER A 294 9.43 -10.19 18.92
C SER A 294 9.80 -9.79 20.36
N SER A 295 10.33 -8.60 20.55
CA SER A 295 10.71 -8.07 21.87
C SER A 295 9.63 -7.16 22.48
N ALA A 296 8.66 -6.71 21.69
CA ALA A 296 7.62 -5.81 22.13
C ALA A 296 6.57 -6.51 23.00
N ASP A 297 6.10 -5.80 24.03
CA ASP A 297 4.98 -6.23 24.86
C ASP A 297 3.64 -5.77 24.27
N LEU A 298 3.67 -4.69 23.48
CA LEU A 298 2.48 -4.10 22.87
C LEU A 298 2.82 -3.46 21.52
N GLY A 299 2.05 -3.83 20.47
CA GLY A 299 2.00 -3.11 19.21
C GLY A 299 0.88 -2.08 19.24
N VAL A 300 1.11 -0.86 18.72
CA VAL A 300 0.12 0.22 18.73
C VAL A 300 -0.07 0.82 17.36
N ASP A 301 -1.34 0.97 16.94
CA ASP A 301 -1.75 1.85 15.86
C ASP A 301 -2.51 3.06 16.45
N PRO A 302 -1.88 4.26 16.50
CA PRO A 302 -2.46 5.43 17.13
C PRO A 302 -3.37 6.24 16.19
N GLY A 303 -3.71 5.70 15.02
CA GLY A 303 -4.49 6.39 14.00
C GLY A 303 -5.80 6.95 14.55
N PRO A 304 -6.13 8.22 14.26
CA PRO A 304 -7.40 8.79 14.67
C PRO A 304 -8.56 8.13 13.93
N LYS A 305 -9.72 8.09 14.58
CA LYS A 305 -10.94 7.62 13.95
C LYS A 305 -11.37 8.59 12.86
N THR A 306 -11.38 8.11 11.60
CA THR A 306 -11.83 8.84 10.42
C THR A 306 -12.66 7.91 9.54
N ALA A 307 -13.39 8.47 8.56
CA ALA A 307 -14.10 7.65 7.58
C ALA A 307 -13.18 6.71 6.80
N TRP A 308 -11.92 7.09 6.63
CA TRP A 308 -10.88 6.27 5.99
C TRP A 308 -10.38 5.16 6.93
N SER A 309 -9.95 5.51 8.14
CA SER A 309 -9.38 4.54 9.07
C SER A 309 -10.40 3.49 9.55
N ASP A 310 -11.67 3.89 9.76
CA ASP A 310 -12.74 2.98 10.17
C ASP A 310 -13.04 1.87 9.15
N GLN A 311 -12.69 2.08 7.89
CA GLN A 311 -12.94 1.14 6.80
C GLN A 311 -11.68 0.40 6.35
N SER A 312 -10.51 0.84 6.80
CA SER A 312 -9.22 0.28 6.41
C SER A 312 -8.78 -0.83 7.38
N THR A 313 -8.13 -1.84 6.85
CA THR A 313 -7.36 -2.81 7.66
C THR A 313 -5.89 -2.47 7.50
N MET A 314 -5.29 -1.90 8.54
CA MET A 314 -3.89 -1.50 8.50
C MET A 314 -2.97 -2.73 8.53
N ASN A 315 -2.05 -2.82 7.57
CA ASN A 315 -1.12 -3.96 7.47
C ASN A 315 -0.29 -4.13 8.74
N LYS A 316 0.10 -3.03 9.39
CA LYS A 316 0.86 -3.02 10.65
C LYS A 316 0.19 -3.76 11.82
N ILE A 317 -1.13 -3.99 11.75
CA ILE A 317 -1.88 -4.73 12.79
C ILE A 317 -1.82 -6.24 12.55
N VAL A 318 -1.61 -6.68 11.32
CA VAL A 318 -1.53 -8.11 10.96
C VAL A 318 -0.08 -8.59 10.79
N GLU A 319 0.86 -7.69 10.67
CA GLU A 319 2.31 -7.94 10.72
C GLU A 319 2.82 -8.07 12.16
#